data_d0c7f2b5ed4950c57294c9f742c50a21
#
_entry.id   d0c7f2b5ed4950c57294c9f742c50a21
#
_cell.length_a   1.000
_cell.length_b   1.000
_cell.length_c   1.000
_cell.angle_alpha   90.00
_cell.angle_beta   90.00
_cell.angle_gamma   90.00
#
_symmetry.space_group_name_H-M   'P 1'
#
loop_
_entity.id
_entity.type
_entity.pdbx_description
1 polymer ?
#
loop_
_entity_poly.entity_id
_entity_poly.type
_entity_poly.pdbx_seq_one_letter_code
_entity_poly.pdbx_strand_id
1 'polypeptide(L)'
;MEKQLTEYQQKVKQKFIDDRGPWKWSAMWDTILELDPAVVESYATYSSVPDKRGYLEMRMRKFIYIAIDSITGSLNTSGLKGHMKHALQLGVSTREILEVLEITSMIGSTTYELGVPELMDALQQRGISVAAAELNEHQKALKADYIQKHGGYWTNEKENILRLDPEYFESFTAFEETPWKSGVLTPKEKELVYIAVHAAPVSLNKKALRYHINCALDSGATANEIVEVFELVSTLGIHSITIGVPILKEALTELELC
;
A
#
# COMPACT_ATOMS: atom_id res chain seq x y z
N MET A 1 39.69 -7.54 -3.47
CA MET A 1 40.05 -6.48 -2.49
C MET A 1 38.81 -5.64 -2.29
N GLU A 2 38.37 -5.43 -1.05
CA GLU A 2 37.30 -4.46 -0.80
C GLU A 2 37.78 -3.08 -1.25
N LYS A 3 37.02 -2.42 -2.11
CA LYS A 3 37.32 -1.07 -2.61
C LYS A 3 37.16 -0.10 -1.45
N GLN A 4 38.23 0.61 -1.09
CA GLN A 4 38.19 1.56 0.02
C GLN A 4 37.27 2.73 -0.36
N LEU A 5 36.27 3.02 0.49
CA LEU A 5 35.34 4.14 0.29
C LEU A 5 36.09 5.48 0.35
N THR A 6 35.74 6.39 -0.53
CA THR A 6 36.18 7.78 -0.46
C THR A 6 35.68 8.48 0.81
N GLU A 7 36.29 9.58 1.22
CA GLU A 7 35.82 10.37 2.38
C GLU A 7 34.35 10.82 2.20
N TYR A 8 33.95 11.20 0.99
CA TYR A 8 32.56 11.57 0.69
C TYR A 8 31.63 10.38 0.88
N GLN A 9 31.95 9.21 0.31
CA GLN A 9 31.13 8.00 0.46
C GLN A 9 31.00 7.57 1.93
N GLN A 10 32.06 7.69 2.72
CA GLN A 10 32.00 7.41 4.17
C GLN A 10 31.03 8.35 4.90
N LYS A 11 31.09 9.65 4.60
CA LYS A 11 30.16 10.64 5.17
C LYS A 11 28.71 10.36 4.78
N VAL A 12 28.46 10.02 3.52
CA VAL A 12 27.11 9.68 3.03
C VAL A 12 26.58 8.43 3.72
N LYS A 13 27.40 7.37 3.84
CA LYS A 13 27.05 6.15 4.55
C LYS A 13 26.68 6.42 6.01
N GLN A 14 27.51 7.18 6.70
CA GLN A 14 27.27 7.54 8.10
C GLN A 14 25.98 8.34 8.24
N LYS A 15 25.78 9.36 7.39
CA LYS A 15 24.54 10.14 7.38
C LYS A 15 23.30 9.28 7.17
N PHE A 16 23.34 8.33 6.24
CA PHE A 16 22.20 7.40 6.02
C PHE A 16 21.91 6.59 7.29
N ILE A 17 22.95 6.08 7.95
CA ILE A 17 22.82 5.29 9.18
C ILE A 17 22.26 6.15 10.33
N ASP A 18 22.73 7.38 10.46
CA ASP A 18 22.28 8.32 11.50
C ASP A 18 20.81 8.73 11.27
N ASP A 19 20.43 9.01 10.02
CA ASP A 19 19.09 9.48 9.67
C ASP A 19 18.05 8.35 9.67
N ARG A 20 18.42 7.10 9.34
CA ARG A 20 17.48 6.01 9.08
C ARG A 20 17.66 4.77 9.95
N GLY A 21 18.74 4.69 10.68
CA GLY A 21 19.12 3.54 11.50
C GLY A 21 19.97 2.50 10.76
N PRO A 22 20.90 1.83 11.49
CA PRO A 22 21.85 0.89 10.90
C PRO A 22 21.20 -0.35 10.29
N TRP A 23 20.04 -0.75 10.79
CA TRP A 23 19.31 -1.94 10.32
C TRP A 23 18.75 -1.78 8.88
N LYS A 24 18.67 -0.53 8.36
CA LYS A 24 18.24 -0.24 6.98
C LYS A 24 19.41 -0.32 5.98
N TRP A 25 20.66 -0.40 6.45
CA TRP A 25 21.81 -0.57 5.57
C TRP A 25 22.01 -2.03 5.17
N SER A 26 22.34 -2.27 3.92
CA SER A 26 22.58 -3.61 3.37
C SER A 26 23.58 -3.55 2.22
N ALA A 27 24.07 -4.69 1.75
CA ALA A 27 24.98 -4.78 0.59
C ALA A 27 24.45 -4.09 -0.66
N MET A 28 23.14 -4.06 -0.84
CA MET A 28 22.50 -3.29 -1.91
C MET A 28 22.84 -1.79 -1.84
N TRP A 29 22.82 -1.20 -0.63
CA TRP A 29 23.20 0.19 -0.43
C TRP A 29 24.68 0.44 -0.63
N ASP A 30 25.56 -0.55 -0.35
CA ASP A 30 26.99 -0.45 -0.67
C ASP A 30 27.18 -0.36 -2.19
N THR A 31 26.44 -1.13 -2.99
CA THR A 31 26.47 -1.05 -4.47
C THR A 31 25.99 0.30 -4.99
N ILE A 32 24.88 0.83 -4.43
CA ILE A 32 24.36 2.13 -4.84
C ILE A 32 25.34 3.24 -4.45
N LEU A 33 25.91 3.18 -3.25
CA LEU A 33 26.92 4.14 -2.76
C LEU A 33 28.19 4.14 -3.64
N GLU A 34 28.57 2.98 -4.16
CA GLU A 34 29.72 2.88 -5.07
C GLU A 34 29.46 3.62 -6.38
N LEU A 35 28.27 3.45 -6.97
CA LEU A 35 27.94 3.99 -8.29
C LEU A 35 27.40 5.42 -8.25
N ASP A 36 26.58 5.75 -7.24
CA ASP A 36 25.97 7.06 -7.09
C ASP A 36 25.75 7.43 -5.61
N PRO A 37 26.76 7.96 -4.93
CA PRO A 37 26.61 8.40 -3.54
C PRO A 37 25.62 9.56 -3.36
N ALA A 38 25.39 10.39 -4.40
CA ALA A 38 24.50 11.55 -4.30
C ALA A 38 23.03 11.10 -4.17
N VAL A 39 22.63 10.01 -4.83
CA VAL A 39 21.30 9.43 -4.69
C VAL A 39 21.07 8.86 -3.29
N VAL A 40 22.11 8.25 -2.69
CA VAL A 40 22.03 7.74 -1.31
C VAL A 40 21.83 8.90 -0.32
N GLU A 41 22.58 9.99 -0.48
CA GLU A 41 22.51 11.17 0.39
C GLU A 41 21.13 11.85 0.30
N SER A 42 20.67 12.11 -0.91
CA SER A 42 19.36 12.77 -1.14
C SER A 42 18.19 11.91 -0.65
N TYR A 43 18.25 10.59 -0.90
CA TYR A 43 17.23 9.66 -0.41
C TYR A 43 17.24 9.55 1.13
N ALA A 44 18.40 9.50 1.77
CA ALA A 44 18.49 9.49 3.23
C ALA A 44 17.81 10.73 3.83
N THR A 45 18.06 11.90 3.26
CA THR A 45 17.45 13.17 3.68
C THR A 45 15.93 13.15 3.48
N TYR A 46 15.46 12.79 2.30
CA TYR A 46 14.05 12.73 1.93
C TYR A 46 13.25 11.73 2.79
N SER A 47 13.71 10.50 2.85
CA SER A 47 12.98 9.41 3.49
C SER A 47 13.06 9.40 5.03
N SER A 48 13.89 10.26 5.63
CA SER A 48 13.96 10.46 7.08
C SER A 48 12.97 11.52 7.60
N VAL A 49 12.30 12.27 6.73
CA VAL A 49 11.35 13.32 7.13
C VAL A 49 10.21 12.79 8.01
N PRO A 50 9.53 11.68 7.66
CA PRO A 50 8.51 11.09 8.52
C PRO A 50 9.06 10.70 9.90
N ASP A 51 10.25 10.08 9.93
CA ASP A 51 10.89 9.65 11.17
C ASP A 51 11.21 10.83 12.11
N LYS A 52 11.56 11.99 11.55
CA LYS A 52 11.87 13.22 12.32
C LYS A 52 10.61 13.93 12.83
N ARG A 53 9.51 13.85 12.09
CA ARG A 53 8.24 14.48 12.48
C ARG A 53 7.49 13.66 13.52
N GLY A 54 7.36 12.37 13.33
CA GLY A 54 6.84 11.43 14.31
C GLY A 54 5.35 11.54 14.60
N TYR A 55 4.51 11.84 13.61
CA TYR A 55 3.06 11.87 13.80
C TYR A 55 2.47 10.47 13.94
N LEU A 56 3.03 9.49 13.23
CA LEU A 56 2.69 8.08 13.36
C LEU A 56 3.69 7.36 14.27
N GLU A 57 3.20 6.46 15.11
CA GLU A 57 4.06 5.55 15.85
C GLU A 57 4.85 4.63 14.92
N MET A 58 6.03 4.19 15.35
CA MET A 58 6.90 3.33 14.55
C MET A 58 6.19 2.04 14.09
N ARG A 59 5.32 1.48 14.94
CA ARG A 59 4.48 0.32 14.63
C ARG A 59 3.59 0.61 13.41
N MET A 60 2.89 1.74 13.39
CA MET A 60 2.01 2.13 12.29
C MET A 60 2.78 2.35 10.99
N ARG A 61 3.96 2.97 11.05
CA ARG A 61 4.86 3.12 9.89
C ARG A 61 5.25 1.77 9.31
N LYS A 62 5.47 0.74 10.17
CA LYS A 62 5.74 -0.62 9.66
C LYS A 62 4.55 -1.21 8.95
N PHE A 63 3.33 -0.99 9.44
CA PHE A 63 2.13 -1.43 8.74
C PHE A 63 2.00 -0.80 7.35
N ILE A 64 2.25 0.51 7.24
CA ILE A 64 2.25 1.19 5.94
C ILE A 64 3.29 0.57 4.99
N TYR A 65 4.54 0.40 5.43
CA TYR A 65 5.59 -0.22 4.60
C TYR A 65 5.27 -1.67 4.23
N ILE A 66 4.74 -2.48 5.16
CA ILE A 66 4.30 -3.86 4.88
C ILE A 66 3.20 -3.84 3.81
N ALA A 67 2.21 -2.97 3.94
CA ALA A 67 1.13 -2.85 2.98
C ALA A 67 1.65 -2.51 1.59
N ILE A 68 2.42 -1.42 1.43
CA ILE A 68 2.86 -0.96 0.12
C ILE A 68 3.89 -1.89 -0.53
N ASP A 69 4.73 -2.59 0.25
CA ASP A 69 5.68 -3.57 -0.27
C ASP A 69 5.01 -4.91 -0.66
N SER A 70 3.80 -5.20 -0.15
CA SER A 70 3.04 -6.40 -0.46
C SER A 70 2.02 -6.24 -1.59
N ILE A 71 1.82 -5.03 -2.13
CA ILE A 71 0.97 -4.81 -3.29
C ILE A 71 1.52 -5.58 -4.50
N THR A 72 0.67 -6.39 -5.15
CA THR A 72 1.06 -7.28 -6.25
C THR A 72 1.73 -6.57 -7.43
N GLY A 73 1.40 -5.29 -7.68
CA GLY A 73 2.00 -4.48 -8.73
C GLY A 73 3.39 -3.88 -8.38
N SER A 74 3.79 -3.91 -7.11
CA SER A 74 5.06 -3.36 -6.62
C SER A 74 5.77 -4.29 -5.63
N LEU A 75 5.44 -5.58 -5.64
CA LEU A 75 5.91 -6.57 -4.67
C LEU A 75 7.44 -6.53 -4.48
N ASN A 76 7.86 -6.02 -3.34
CA ASN A 76 9.26 -5.96 -2.92
C ASN A 76 9.50 -6.94 -1.77
N THR A 77 9.81 -8.19 -2.10
CA THR A 77 9.97 -9.26 -1.11
C THR A 77 11.09 -9.00 -0.10
N SER A 78 12.16 -8.31 -0.51
CA SER A 78 13.29 -7.95 0.38
C SER A 78 12.88 -6.89 1.40
N GLY A 79 12.26 -5.78 0.95
CA GLY A 79 11.73 -4.73 1.80
C GLY A 79 10.66 -5.27 2.74
N LEU A 80 9.68 -5.99 2.19
CA LEU A 80 8.60 -6.62 2.94
C LEU A 80 9.13 -7.48 4.11
N LYS A 81 10.09 -8.38 3.82
CA LYS A 81 10.73 -9.21 4.85
C LYS A 81 11.42 -8.37 5.93
N GLY A 82 12.13 -7.30 5.52
CA GLY A 82 12.81 -6.37 6.44
C GLY A 82 11.82 -5.65 7.36
N HIS A 83 10.73 -5.12 6.78
CA HIS A 83 9.70 -4.42 7.56
C HIS A 83 8.93 -5.35 8.49
N MET A 84 8.59 -6.58 8.06
CA MET A 84 7.97 -7.59 8.93
C MET A 84 8.89 -7.99 10.10
N LYS A 85 10.18 -8.25 9.85
CA LYS A 85 11.14 -8.55 10.93
C LYS A 85 11.20 -7.44 11.96
N HIS A 86 11.30 -6.17 11.51
CA HIS A 86 11.37 -5.04 12.42
C HIS A 86 10.04 -4.85 13.17
N ALA A 87 8.89 -5.05 12.55
CA ALA A 87 7.59 -5.01 13.22
C ALA A 87 7.53 -6.05 14.35
N LEU A 88 7.94 -7.29 14.09
CA LEU A 88 7.99 -8.37 15.11
C LEU A 88 8.95 -8.01 16.26
N GLN A 89 10.10 -7.38 15.97
CA GLN A 89 11.04 -6.91 17.00
C GLN A 89 10.46 -5.78 17.88
N LEU A 90 9.53 -4.99 17.35
CA LEU A 90 8.77 -3.97 18.09
C LEU A 90 7.61 -4.57 18.91
N GLY A 91 7.42 -5.89 18.89
CA GLY A 91 6.35 -6.58 19.61
C GLY A 91 5.03 -6.66 18.87
N VAL A 92 5.01 -6.30 17.56
CA VAL A 92 3.82 -6.50 16.71
C VAL A 92 3.55 -8.00 16.58
N SER A 93 2.30 -8.40 16.77
CA SER A 93 1.88 -9.78 16.66
C SER A 93 1.76 -10.24 15.19
N THR A 94 1.87 -11.55 14.99
CA THR A 94 1.61 -12.16 13.67
C THR A 94 0.20 -11.83 13.16
N ARG A 95 -0.80 -11.77 14.06
CA ARG A 95 -2.19 -11.48 13.67
C ARG A 95 -2.36 -10.06 13.12
N GLU A 96 -1.68 -9.06 13.72
CA GLU A 96 -1.69 -7.69 13.22
C GLU A 96 -1.08 -7.61 11.82
N ILE A 97 0.04 -8.30 11.58
CA ILE A 97 0.66 -8.36 10.25
C ILE A 97 -0.27 -9.03 9.23
N LEU A 98 -0.93 -10.12 9.61
CA LEU A 98 -1.90 -10.79 8.74
C LEU A 98 -3.06 -9.87 8.39
N GLU A 99 -3.57 -9.10 9.34
CA GLU A 99 -4.67 -8.16 9.09
C GLU A 99 -4.25 -7.03 8.13
N VAL A 100 -3.01 -6.53 8.22
CA VAL A 100 -2.45 -5.60 7.21
C VAL A 100 -2.42 -6.24 5.82
N LEU A 101 -2.02 -7.52 5.71
CA LEU A 101 -1.99 -8.23 4.42
C LEU A 101 -3.41 -8.51 3.90
N GLU A 102 -4.35 -8.83 4.77
CA GLU A 102 -5.77 -8.98 4.42
C GLU A 102 -6.30 -7.68 3.82
N ILE A 103 -6.07 -6.52 4.47
CA ILE A 103 -6.44 -5.21 3.95
C ILE A 103 -5.78 -4.95 2.59
N THR A 104 -4.48 -5.23 2.47
CA THR A 104 -3.77 -5.00 1.19
C THR A 104 -4.33 -5.86 0.06
N SER A 105 -4.80 -7.08 0.35
CA SER A 105 -5.38 -7.97 -0.65
C SER A 105 -6.71 -7.44 -1.24
N MET A 106 -7.38 -6.49 -0.58
CA MET A 106 -8.61 -5.85 -1.07
C MET A 106 -8.38 -4.96 -2.29
N ILE A 107 -7.15 -4.71 -2.69
CA ILE A 107 -6.82 -3.95 -3.92
C ILE A 107 -7.52 -4.52 -5.17
N GLY A 108 -7.86 -5.81 -5.16
CA GLY A 108 -8.63 -6.45 -6.22
C GLY A 108 -10.00 -5.82 -6.49
N SER A 109 -10.60 -5.12 -5.51
CA SER A 109 -11.85 -4.38 -5.69
C SER A 109 -11.78 -3.32 -6.79
N THR A 110 -10.61 -2.72 -6.98
CA THR A 110 -10.36 -1.71 -8.01
C THR A 110 -10.72 -2.21 -9.42
N THR A 111 -10.55 -3.51 -9.69
CA THR A 111 -10.91 -4.11 -10.98
C THR A 111 -12.40 -3.94 -11.29
N TYR A 112 -13.27 -4.16 -10.30
CA TYR A 112 -14.70 -3.98 -10.45
C TYR A 112 -15.12 -2.53 -10.46
N GLU A 113 -14.51 -1.73 -9.60
CA GLU A 113 -14.81 -0.30 -9.51
C GLU A 113 -14.48 0.47 -10.81
N LEU A 114 -13.49 0.00 -11.55
CA LEU A 114 -13.13 0.57 -12.85
C LEU A 114 -13.83 -0.17 -14.01
N GLY A 115 -13.86 -1.50 -13.98
CA GLY A 115 -14.33 -2.29 -15.13
C GLY A 115 -15.85 -2.31 -15.29
N VAL A 116 -16.60 -2.31 -14.17
CA VAL A 116 -18.06 -2.39 -14.24
C VAL A 116 -18.69 -1.14 -14.86
N PRO A 117 -18.30 0.11 -14.51
CA PRO A 117 -18.79 1.29 -15.21
C PRO A 117 -18.57 1.24 -16.73
N GLU A 118 -17.36 0.87 -17.16
CA GLU A 118 -17.02 0.76 -18.57
C GLU A 118 -17.89 -0.30 -19.30
N LEU A 119 -18.13 -1.43 -18.63
CA LEU A 119 -19.05 -2.45 -19.15
C LEU A 119 -20.48 -1.92 -19.29
N MET A 120 -20.98 -1.21 -18.26
CA MET A 120 -22.32 -0.65 -18.28
C MET A 120 -22.50 0.37 -19.40
N ASP A 121 -21.51 1.24 -19.61
CA ASP A 121 -21.52 2.21 -20.71
C ASP A 121 -21.51 1.51 -22.07
N ALA A 122 -20.70 0.46 -22.24
CA ALA A 122 -20.64 -0.33 -23.46
C ALA A 122 -21.97 -1.07 -23.76
N LEU A 123 -22.64 -1.56 -22.73
CA LEU A 123 -23.96 -2.19 -22.87
C LEU A 123 -25.05 -1.17 -23.24
N GLN A 124 -25.04 -0.01 -22.59
CA GLN A 124 -25.97 1.08 -22.88
C GLN A 124 -25.84 1.55 -24.34
N GLN A 125 -24.64 1.72 -24.85
CA GLN A 125 -24.38 2.09 -26.26
C GLN A 125 -24.95 1.06 -27.25
N ARG A 126 -25.15 -0.19 -26.84
CA ARG A 126 -25.74 -1.28 -27.63
C ARG A 126 -27.24 -1.48 -27.41
N GLY A 127 -27.85 -0.61 -26.57
CA GLY A 127 -29.27 -0.72 -26.22
C GLY A 127 -29.59 -1.90 -25.28
N ILE A 128 -28.55 -2.46 -24.63
CA ILE A 128 -28.72 -3.55 -23.68
C ILE A 128 -28.85 -2.94 -22.27
N SER A 129 -30.03 -3.14 -21.65
CA SER A 129 -30.29 -2.61 -20.30
C SER A 129 -30.14 -3.70 -19.24
N VAL A 130 -29.20 -3.51 -18.31
CA VAL A 130 -29.03 -4.36 -17.10
C VAL A 130 -29.92 -3.87 -15.96
N ALA A 131 -30.23 -2.57 -15.95
CA ALA A 131 -31.00 -1.92 -14.87
C ALA A 131 -32.49 -2.14 -14.90
N ALA A 132 -33.06 -2.74 -15.96
CA ALA A 132 -34.52 -2.79 -16.22
C ALA A 132 -35.29 -3.73 -15.29
N ALA A 133 -34.66 -4.71 -14.67
CA ALA A 133 -35.33 -5.62 -13.75
C ALA A 133 -35.30 -5.13 -12.30
N GLU A 134 -36.36 -5.31 -11.54
CA GLU A 134 -36.33 -5.12 -10.09
C GLU A 134 -35.37 -6.11 -9.44
N LEU A 135 -34.72 -5.68 -8.35
CA LEU A 135 -33.92 -6.60 -7.54
C LEU A 135 -34.82 -7.69 -6.95
N ASN A 136 -34.39 -8.94 -7.03
CA ASN A 136 -35.09 -10.02 -6.34
C ASN A 136 -34.88 -9.93 -4.82
N GLU A 137 -35.58 -10.74 -4.04
CA GLU A 137 -35.55 -10.67 -2.58
C GLU A 137 -34.15 -10.96 -2.00
N HIS A 138 -33.38 -11.87 -2.61
CA HIS A 138 -32.00 -12.14 -2.21
C HIS A 138 -31.08 -10.94 -2.45
N GLN A 139 -31.15 -10.33 -3.62
CA GLN A 139 -30.39 -9.12 -3.95
C GLN A 139 -30.77 -7.93 -3.03
N LYS A 140 -32.06 -7.77 -2.72
CA LYS A 140 -32.50 -6.74 -1.76
C LYS A 140 -31.93 -6.97 -0.36
N ALA A 141 -31.90 -8.23 0.09
CA ALA A 141 -31.32 -8.60 1.38
C ALA A 141 -29.81 -8.31 1.45
N LEU A 142 -29.06 -8.72 0.42
CA LEU A 142 -27.61 -8.43 0.31
C LEU A 142 -27.33 -6.93 0.32
N LYS A 143 -28.11 -6.15 -0.42
CA LYS A 143 -28.00 -4.69 -0.45
C LYS A 143 -28.26 -4.08 0.93
N ALA A 144 -29.32 -4.50 1.61
CA ALA A 144 -29.69 -3.97 2.92
C ALA A 144 -28.63 -4.30 3.97
N ASP A 145 -28.12 -5.53 3.99
CA ASP A 145 -27.05 -5.96 4.89
C ASP A 145 -25.77 -5.15 4.67
N TYR A 146 -25.35 -4.99 3.41
CA TYR A 146 -24.16 -4.19 3.09
C TYR A 146 -24.31 -2.72 3.57
N ILE A 147 -25.43 -2.06 3.25
CA ILE A 147 -25.70 -0.67 3.64
C ILE A 147 -25.69 -0.53 5.16
N GLN A 148 -26.28 -1.48 5.89
CA GLN A 148 -26.28 -1.47 7.37
C GLN A 148 -24.87 -1.56 7.94
N LYS A 149 -24.06 -2.47 7.43
CA LYS A 149 -22.68 -2.70 7.91
C LYS A 149 -21.72 -1.55 7.59
N HIS A 150 -21.96 -0.84 6.49
CA HIS A 150 -21.07 0.22 6.00
C HIS A 150 -21.64 1.63 6.20
N GLY A 151 -22.45 1.86 7.24
CA GLY A 151 -22.92 3.19 7.64
C GLY A 151 -23.70 3.95 6.56
N GLY A 152 -24.42 3.25 5.71
CA GLY A 152 -25.21 3.85 4.62
C GLY A 152 -24.46 4.00 3.29
N TYR A 153 -23.18 3.59 3.23
CA TYR A 153 -22.39 3.68 1.99
C TYR A 153 -22.90 2.72 0.92
N TRP A 154 -23.30 3.28 -0.22
CA TRP A 154 -23.73 2.53 -1.40
C TRP A 154 -23.40 3.31 -2.67
N THR A 155 -22.92 2.64 -3.70
CA THR A 155 -22.54 3.27 -4.97
C THR A 155 -23.21 2.58 -6.15
N ASN A 156 -23.24 3.26 -7.30
CA ASN A 156 -23.76 2.69 -8.55
C ASN A 156 -22.95 1.46 -8.98
N GLU A 157 -21.65 1.45 -8.72
CA GLU A 157 -20.80 0.31 -9.05
C GLU A 157 -21.21 -0.93 -8.24
N LYS A 158 -21.48 -0.77 -6.94
CA LYS A 158 -21.97 -1.86 -6.09
C LYS A 158 -23.37 -2.34 -6.53
N GLU A 159 -24.25 -1.42 -6.89
CA GLU A 159 -25.56 -1.76 -7.46
C GLU A 159 -25.41 -2.57 -8.74
N ASN A 160 -24.51 -2.16 -9.63
CA ASN A 160 -24.30 -2.84 -10.91
C ASN A 160 -23.67 -4.22 -10.73
N ILE A 161 -22.69 -4.37 -9.82
CA ILE A 161 -22.09 -5.68 -9.50
C ILE A 161 -23.17 -6.61 -8.94
N LEU A 162 -23.97 -6.14 -7.97
CA LEU A 162 -25.05 -6.92 -7.37
C LEU A 162 -26.06 -7.39 -8.42
N ARG A 163 -26.34 -6.58 -9.45
CA ARG A 163 -27.26 -6.94 -10.54
C ARG A 163 -26.66 -7.92 -11.53
N LEU A 164 -25.39 -7.73 -11.87
CA LEU A 164 -24.68 -8.55 -12.84
C LEU A 164 -24.32 -9.93 -12.27
N ASP A 165 -23.86 -9.96 -11.03
CA ASP A 165 -23.39 -11.17 -10.37
C ASP A 165 -23.60 -11.10 -8.85
N PRO A 166 -24.79 -11.45 -8.35
CA PRO A 166 -25.08 -11.40 -6.91
C PRO A 166 -24.27 -12.42 -6.10
N GLU A 167 -23.90 -13.58 -6.66
CA GLU A 167 -23.08 -14.58 -5.99
C GLU A 167 -21.65 -14.06 -5.75
N TYR A 168 -21.09 -13.43 -6.79
CA TYR A 168 -19.78 -12.77 -6.63
C TYR A 168 -19.88 -11.63 -5.61
N PHE A 169 -20.89 -10.78 -5.69
CA PHE A 169 -21.10 -9.68 -4.74
C PHE A 169 -21.12 -10.19 -3.31
N GLU A 170 -21.90 -11.24 -3.01
CA GLU A 170 -22.00 -11.83 -1.68
C GLU A 170 -20.64 -12.39 -1.20
N SER A 171 -19.98 -13.17 -2.04
CA SER A 171 -18.70 -13.81 -1.70
C SER A 171 -17.58 -12.79 -1.50
N PHE A 172 -17.52 -11.77 -2.36
CA PHE A 172 -16.52 -10.73 -2.29
C PHE A 172 -16.71 -9.82 -1.06
N THR A 173 -17.93 -9.40 -0.76
CA THR A 173 -18.23 -8.58 0.43
C THR A 173 -17.94 -9.34 1.72
N ALA A 174 -18.22 -10.66 1.77
CA ALA A 174 -17.86 -11.50 2.90
C ALA A 174 -16.33 -11.56 3.11
N PHE A 175 -15.55 -11.59 2.03
CA PHE A 175 -14.09 -11.52 2.07
C PHE A 175 -13.60 -10.13 2.51
N GLU A 176 -14.18 -9.05 1.98
CA GLU A 176 -13.87 -7.65 2.31
C GLU A 176 -14.09 -7.35 3.82
N GLU A 177 -15.06 -8.02 4.45
CA GLU A 177 -15.32 -7.90 5.88
C GLU A 177 -14.30 -8.63 6.78
N THR A 178 -13.47 -9.52 6.24
CA THR A 178 -12.58 -10.38 7.04
C THR A 178 -11.66 -9.58 7.97
N PRO A 179 -10.93 -8.53 7.52
CA PRO A 179 -10.08 -7.74 8.40
C PRO A 179 -10.87 -6.97 9.48
N TRP A 180 -12.17 -6.70 9.24
CA TRP A 180 -13.02 -6.00 10.21
C TRP A 180 -13.56 -6.93 11.31
N LYS A 181 -13.63 -8.23 11.06
CA LYS A 181 -14.09 -9.23 12.03
C LYS A 181 -13.02 -9.59 13.07
N SER A 182 -11.74 -9.45 12.74
CA SER A 182 -10.64 -9.86 13.62
C SER A 182 -10.44 -8.93 14.82
N GLY A 183 -10.71 -7.63 14.68
CA GLY A 183 -10.68 -6.66 15.76
C GLY A 183 -9.29 -6.38 16.38
N VAL A 184 -8.19 -6.74 15.71
CA VAL A 184 -6.83 -6.58 16.24
C VAL A 184 -6.30 -5.17 15.99
N LEU A 185 -6.42 -4.67 14.74
CA LEU A 185 -6.14 -3.28 14.43
C LEU A 185 -7.36 -2.42 14.77
N THR A 186 -7.12 -1.22 15.28
CA THR A 186 -8.20 -0.23 15.50
C THR A 186 -8.78 0.24 14.15
N PRO A 187 -10.04 0.74 14.13
CA PRO A 187 -10.61 1.30 12.90
C PRO A 187 -9.69 2.35 12.25
N LYS A 188 -9.11 3.26 13.04
CA LYS A 188 -8.16 4.26 12.54
C LYS A 188 -6.95 3.63 11.85
N GLU A 189 -6.34 2.62 12.44
CA GLU A 189 -5.17 1.94 11.86
C GLU A 189 -5.51 1.24 10.55
N LYS A 190 -6.67 0.58 10.46
CA LYS A 190 -7.16 -0.05 9.22
C LYS A 190 -7.31 0.98 8.11
N GLU A 191 -7.97 2.09 8.41
CA GLU A 191 -8.19 3.16 7.43
C GLU A 191 -6.89 3.78 6.95
N LEU A 192 -5.89 3.98 7.83
CA LEU A 192 -4.57 4.46 7.43
C LEU A 192 -3.85 3.46 6.50
N VAL A 193 -4.04 2.16 6.70
CA VAL A 193 -3.52 1.12 5.78
C VAL A 193 -4.25 1.17 4.44
N TYR A 194 -5.59 1.29 4.41
CA TYR A 194 -6.35 1.47 3.17
C TYR A 194 -5.91 2.73 2.40
N ILE A 195 -5.69 3.85 3.11
CA ILE A 195 -5.16 5.08 2.50
C ILE A 195 -3.82 4.78 1.81
N ALA A 196 -2.90 4.07 2.47
CA ALA A 196 -1.61 3.73 1.89
C ALA A 196 -1.75 2.88 0.62
N VAL A 197 -2.61 1.85 0.65
CA VAL A 197 -2.86 0.97 -0.50
C VAL A 197 -3.43 1.77 -1.68
N HIS A 198 -4.43 2.62 -1.45
CA HIS A 198 -5.10 3.36 -2.53
C HIS A 198 -4.35 4.63 -2.98
N ALA A 199 -3.37 5.11 -2.21
CA ALA A 199 -2.48 6.19 -2.60
C ALA A 199 -1.23 5.71 -3.36
N ALA A 200 -0.91 4.41 -3.30
CA ALA A 200 0.26 3.87 -3.98
C ALA A 200 0.13 4.02 -5.51
N PRO A 201 1.19 4.48 -6.22
CA PRO A 201 1.13 4.77 -7.65
C PRO A 201 0.67 3.59 -8.52
N VAL A 202 0.95 2.36 -8.09
CA VAL A 202 0.60 1.13 -8.79
C VAL A 202 -0.86 0.70 -8.60
N SER A 203 -1.56 1.32 -7.66
CA SER A 203 -2.94 0.99 -7.28
C SER A 203 -3.80 2.23 -7.05
N LEU A 204 -3.36 3.38 -7.55
CA LEU A 204 -4.01 4.66 -7.31
C LEU A 204 -5.51 4.61 -7.67
N ASN A 205 -6.35 4.68 -6.64
CA ASN A 205 -7.79 4.74 -6.76
C ASN A 205 -8.33 5.98 -6.01
N LYS A 206 -8.52 7.07 -6.75
CA LYS A 206 -8.95 8.36 -6.16
C LYS A 206 -10.28 8.28 -5.41
N LYS A 207 -11.21 7.43 -5.85
CA LYS A 207 -12.55 7.30 -5.24
C LYS A 207 -12.44 6.59 -3.89
N ALA A 208 -11.79 5.42 -3.86
CA ALA A 208 -11.52 4.68 -2.64
C ALA A 208 -10.63 5.48 -1.66
N LEU A 209 -9.59 6.12 -2.17
CA LEU A 209 -8.71 6.97 -1.35
C LEU A 209 -9.52 8.06 -0.61
N ARG A 210 -10.40 8.77 -1.32
CA ARG A 210 -11.27 9.79 -0.69
C ARG A 210 -12.19 9.20 0.37
N TYR A 211 -12.76 8.03 0.11
CA TYR A 211 -13.61 7.34 1.07
C TYR A 211 -12.85 7.00 2.35
N HIS A 212 -11.69 6.35 2.23
CA HIS A 212 -10.88 5.95 3.37
C HIS A 212 -10.26 7.14 4.14
N ILE A 213 -9.96 8.26 3.47
CA ILE A 213 -9.57 9.50 4.16
C ILE A 213 -10.70 9.99 5.07
N ASN A 214 -11.94 10.02 4.61
CA ASN A 214 -13.07 10.43 5.44
C ASN A 214 -13.27 9.47 6.62
N CYS A 215 -13.25 8.15 6.38
CA CYS A 215 -13.39 7.15 7.43
C CYS A 215 -12.24 7.24 8.47
N ALA A 216 -11.01 7.52 8.03
CA ALA A 216 -9.88 7.75 8.93
C ALA A 216 -10.09 8.98 9.83
N LEU A 217 -10.55 10.11 9.25
CA LEU A 217 -10.85 11.32 9.99
C LEU A 217 -11.98 11.09 11.00
N ASP A 218 -13.05 10.40 10.60
CA ASP A 218 -14.17 10.01 11.46
C ASP A 218 -13.72 9.07 12.60
N SER A 219 -12.69 8.26 12.35
CA SER A 219 -12.03 7.38 13.33
C SER A 219 -10.97 8.08 14.19
N GLY A 220 -10.83 9.41 14.08
CA GLY A 220 -9.93 10.22 14.88
C GLY A 220 -8.49 10.32 14.35
N ALA A 221 -8.26 10.04 13.07
CA ALA A 221 -6.98 10.35 12.44
C ALA A 221 -6.83 11.86 12.24
N THR A 222 -5.61 12.37 12.39
CA THR A 222 -5.28 13.77 12.13
C THR A 222 -4.81 13.97 10.69
N ALA A 223 -4.92 15.19 10.18
CA ALA A 223 -4.36 15.55 8.88
C ALA A 223 -2.85 15.27 8.79
N ASN A 224 -2.11 15.46 9.88
CA ASN A 224 -0.67 15.19 9.93
C ASN A 224 -0.35 13.71 9.82
N GLU A 225 -1.13 12.82 10.47
CA GLU A 225 -0.97 11.37 10.34
C GLU A 225 -1.23 10.92 8.89
N ILE A 226 -2.27 11.45 8.24
CA ILE A 226 -2.59 11.14 6.85
C ILE A 226 -1.50 11.65 5.89
N VAL A 227 -0.98 12.86 6.11
CA VAL A 227 0.15 13.40 5.33
C VAL A 227 1.39 12.51 5.49
N GLU A 228 1.68 12.04 6.71
CA GLU A 228 2.80 11.13 6.94
C GLU A 228 2.60 9.78 6.20
N VAL A 229 1.36 9.26 6.10
CA VAL A 229 1.08 8.10 5.23
C VAL A 229 1.50 8.38 3.79
N PHE A 230 1.14 9.55 3.23
CA PHE A 230 1.55 9.91 1.86
C PHE A 230 3.07 10.06 1.71
N GLU A 231 3.74 10.62 2.71
CA GLU A 231 5.20 10.71 2.73
C GLU A 231 5.85 9.32 2.68
N LEU A 232 5.34 8.36 3.48
CA LEU A 232 5.82 6.98 3.49
C LEU A 232 5.56 6.29 2.15
N VAL A 233 4.35 6.40 1.61
CA VAL A 233 3.97 5.81 0.31
C VAL A 233 4.82 6.37 -0.83
N SER A 234 5.13 7.67 -0.80
CA SER A 234 5.95 8.30 -1.85
C SER A 234 7.36 7.74 -1.95
N THR A 235 7.86 7.07 -0.88
CA THR A 235 9.18 6.41 -0.90
C THR A 235 9.23 5.15 -1.79
N LEU A 236 8.10 4.64 -2.27
CA LEU A 236 8.06 3.49 -3.20
C LEU A 236 8.93 3.67 -4.44
N GLY A 237 9.09 4.91 -4.92
CA GLY A 237 9.92 5.21 -6.08
C GLY A 237 11.37 4.76 -5.96
N ILE A 238 11.88 4.55 -4.73
CA ILE A 238 13.24 4.07 -4.50
C ILE A 238 13.45 2.63 -5.02
N HIS A 239 12.38 1.86 -5.20
CA HIS A 239 12.49 0.48 -5.70
C HIS A 239 13.12 0.43 -7.10
N SER A 240 12.94 1.46 -7.94
CA SER A 240 13.64 1.56 -9.23
C SER A 240 15.17 1.59 -9.07
N ILE A 241 15.66 2.23 -8.02
CA ILE A 241 17.09 2.30 -7.69
C ILE A 241 17.55 1.01 -6.99
N THR A 242 16.84 0.59 -5.94
CA THR A 242 17.27 -0.55 -5.11
C THR A 242 17.19 -1.89 -5.83
N ILE A 243 16.38 -1.99 -6.87
CA ILE A 243 16.30 -3.16 -7.75
C ILE A 243 17.18 -2.97 -8.99
N GLY A 244 17.09 -1.81 -9.64
CA GLY A 244 17.77 -1.56 -10.92
C GLY A 244 19.28 -1.46 -10.81
N VAL A 245 19.81 -0.82 -9.74
CA VAL A 245 21.25 -0.61 -9.60
C VAL A 245 22.03 -1.92 -9.39
N PRO A 246 21.61 -2.88 -8.55
CA PRO A 246 22.24 -4.19 -8.49
C PRO A 246 22.25 -4.91 -9.84
N ILE A 247 21.15 -4.90 -10.57
CA ILE A 247 21.05 -5.52 -11.92
C ILE A 247 22.01 -4.82 -12.90
N LEU A 248 22.11 -3.49 -12.85
CA LEU A 248 23.09 -2.76 -13.66
C LEU A 248 24.51 -3.18 -13.33
N LYS A 249 24.84 -3.36 -12.04
CA LYS A 249 26.17 -3.81 -11.61
C LYS A 249 26.49 -5.20 -12.12
N GLU A 250 25.52 -6.12 -12.09
CA GLU A 250 25.67 -7.46 -12.67
C GLU A 250 25.98 -7.38 -14.17
N ALA A 251 25.19 -6.59 -14.93
CA ALA A 251 25.40 -6.41 -16.37
C ALA A 251 26.76 -5.79 -16.70
N LEU A 252 27.23 -4.80 -15.92
CA LEU A 252 28.56 -4.21 -16.10
C LEU A 252 29.66 -5.24 -15.84
N THR A 253 29.48 -6.12 -14.86
CA THR A 253 30.44 -7.19 -14.53
C THR A 253 30.50 -8.24 -15.64
N GLU A 254 29.35 -8.66 -16.18
CA GLU A 254 29.27 -9.62 -17.30
C GLU A 254 29.91 -9.10 -18.58
N LEU A 255 29.88 -7.78 -18.80
CA LEU A 255 30.47 -7.11 -19.96
C LEU A 255 31.93 -6.66 -19.73
N GLU A 256 32.51 -6.99 -18.58
CA GLU A 256 33.86 -6.55 -18.19
C GLU A 256 34.06 -5.02 -18.24
N LEU A 257 33.00 -4.25 -17.89
CA LEU A 257 32.98 -2.79 -17.92
C LEU A 257 33.17 -2.15 -16.51
N CYS A 258 33.47 -2.94 -15.48
CA CYS A 258 33.76 -2.44 -14.14
C CYS A 258 35.19 -2.75 -13.70
#